data_28928514529cd165f85f30e178fb3806
#
_entry.id   28928514529cd165f85f30e178fb3806
#
_cell.length_a   1.000
_cell.length_b   1.000
_cell.length_c   1.000
_cell.angle_alpha   90.00
_cell.angle_beta   90.00
_cell.angle_gamma   90.00
#
_symmetry.space_group_name_H-M   'P 1'
#
loop_
_entity.id
_entity.type
_entity.pdbx_description
1 polymer ?
#
loop_
_entity_poly.entity_id
_entity_poly.type
_entity_poly.pdbx_seq_one_letter_code
_entity_poly.pdbx_strand_id
1 'polypeptide(L)'
;MASSQNLHNIIFLLMFLCLWTSFVAARDTLKPGDTLNSSSYLLSPKGAFTLGFFHPDKTNNIYLGIWFTNDHDRRVWVGNRNAPVVNASAVLTLDTKGSFTILPQGGDAIPLYNPSQVTNNTIIATLLDSGNFVLQELNSNGNTKRVLWQSFDEPTDTLLPGMKLGVNHKNRSTWSLTSWLNNVIPAPGPFALEWDPKGHQMIIRRQGVEFWTSGVLKDDTFEFISDESKGMYNFTIVSNEDEEYFFYTNIKQGGKSGWFISFDGKLRSFDESYIAETENCNGYNTDGGCERWLPSCRHRDDMFDKRSGYFIHGPEPSSFNNNTSLTMNDCKVACWNLCGCDAYTFLYDNQTGCKFWIKKGEFFQDLSGVIPPLYVLIPKPSHNGKFLKLRLTLEKFLLSYH
;
A
#
# COMPACT_ATOMS: atom_id res chain seq x y z
N MET A 1 57.02 7.03 -37.46
CA MET A 1 57.03 6.16 -36.27
C MET A 1 56.55 6.86 -34.99
N ALA A 2 56.56 8.19 -34.88
CA ALA A 2 56.07 8.89 -33.65
C ALA A 2 54.55 8.93 -33.45
N SER A 3 53.77 8.74 -34.52
CA SER A 3 52.28 8.79 -34.46
C SER A 3 51.63 7.55 -33.79
N SER A 4 52.24 6.37 -33.93
CA SER A 4 51.72 5.11 -33.42
C SER A 4 51.90 4.97 -31.87
N GLN A 5 52.98 5.51 -31.33
CA GLN A 5 53.26 5.48 -29.89
C GLN A 5 52.33 6.41 -29.11
N ASN A 6 51.97 7.55 -29.66
CA ASN A 6 51.00 8.46 -29.03
C ASN A 6 49.59 7.88 -28.97
N LEU A 7 49.16 7.14 -29.98
CA LEU A 7 47.87 6.46 -30.01
C LEU A 7 47.79 5.34 -28.99
N HIS A 8 48.86 4.56 -28.83
CA HIS A 8 48.94 3.51 -27.80
C HIS A 8 48.89 4.08 -26.39
N ASN A 9 49.57 5.18 -26.14
CA ASN A 9 49.54 5.85 -24.82
C ASN A 9 48.17 6.45 -24.49
N ILE A 10 47.47 7.00 -25.50
CA ILE A 10 46.12 7.53 -25.34
C ILE A 10 45.11 6.38 -25.05
N ILE A 11 45.22 5.24 -25.74
CA ILE A 11 44.39 4.08 -25.55
C ILE A 11 44.65 3.48 -24.14
N PHE A 12 45.92 3.40 -23.70
CA PHE A 12 46.27 2.94 -22.35
C PHE A 12 45.76 3.88 -21.27
N LEU A 13 45.82 5.19 -21.48
CA LEU A 13 45.26 6.20 -20.56
C LEU A 13 43.73 6.14 -20.49
N LEU A 14 43.05 5.92 -21.62
CA LEU A 14 41.59 5.73 -21.66
C LEU A 14 41.17 4.42 -21.03
N MET A 15 41.92 3.32 -21.21
CA MET A 15 41.67 2.06 -20.49
C MET A 15 41.93 2.21 -18.99
N PHE A 16 42.94 2.96 -18.55
CA PHE A 16 43.19 3.22 -17.13
C PHE A 16 42.14 4.14 -16.49
N LEU A 17 41.62 5.12 -17.24
CA LEU A 17 40.50 5.96 -16.83
C LEU A 17 39.17 5.17 -16.73
N CYS A 18 38.94 4.18 -17.59
CA CYS A 18 37.78 3.29 -17.49
C CYS A 18 37.87 2.31 -16.31
N LEU A 19 39.08 1.99 -15.81
CA LEU A 19 39.27 1.13 -14.64
C LEU A 19 39.11 1.89 -13.32
N TRP A 20 39.03 3.23 -13.34
CA TRP A 20 38.78 4.09 -12.18
C TRP A 20 37.35 4.59 -12.07
N THR A 21 36.40 4.01 -12.81
CA THR A 21 35.03 4.10 -12.36
C THR A 21 34.97 3.31 -11.04
N SER A 22 35.18 4.02 -9.95
CA SER A 22 34.87 3.55 -8.63
C SER A 22 33.43 3.03 -8.70
N PHE A 23 33.25 1.72 -8.73
CA PHE A 23 31.99 1.13 -8.33
C PHE A 23 31.78 1.62 -6.90
N VAL A 24 31.03 2.70 -6.73
CA VAL A 24 30.47 3.01 -5.43
C VAL A 24 29.54 1.84 -5.18
N ALA A 25 30.04 0.86 -4.43
CA ALA A 25 29.22 -0.25 -3.98
C ALA A 25 28.01 0.37 -3.28
N ALA A 26 26.83 0.10 -3.80
CA ALA A 26 25.62 0.62 -3.23
C ALA A 26 25.59 0.16 -1.76
N ARG A 27 25.42 1.10 -0.85
CA ARG A 27 25.46 0.85 0.58
C ARG A 27 24.17 0.17 1.00
N ASP A 28 24.24 -0.95 1.71
CA ASP A 28 23.12 -1.68 2.28
C ASP A 28 22.95 -1.46 3.80
N THR A 29 23.95 -0.84 4.44
CA THR A 29 24.08 -0.79 5.89
C THR A 29 24.33 0.63 6.39
N LEU A 30 23.72 0.98 7.53
CA LEU A 30 24.00 2.15 8.37
C LEU A 30 24.73 1.71 9.63
N LYS A 31 25.79 2.43 9.99
CA LYS A 31 26.55 2.28 11.25
C LYS A 31 26.26 3.47 12.16
N PRO A 32 26.51 3.35 13.47
CA PRO A 32 26.41 4.49 14.38
C PRO A 32 27.20 5.71 13.88
N GLY A 33 26.54 6.86 13.86
CA GLY A 33 27.07 8.11 13.29
C GLY A 33 26.79 8.31 11.79
N ASP A 34 26.35 7.28 11.10
CA ASP A 34 25.92 7.41 9.70
C ASP A 34 24.57 8.08 9.59
N THR A 35 24.34 8.74 8.45
CA THR A 35 23.08 9.40 8.11
C THR A 35 22.61 8.99 6.73
N LEU A 36 21.29 8.95 6.56
CA LEU A 36 20.61 8.84 5.27
C LEU A 36 19.70 10.07 5.11
N ASN A 37 19.94 10.87 4.10
CA ASN A 37 19.15 12.06 3.78
C ASN A 37 18.26 11.84 2.55
N SER A 38 17.50 12.86 2.15
CA SER A 38 16.59 12.78 0.99
C SER A 38 17.28 12.57 -0.36
N SER A 39 18.59 12.75 -0.45
CA SER A 39 19.39 12.54 -1.67
C SER A 39 20.16 11.21 -1.67
N SER A 40 20.05 10.43 -0.62
CA SER A 40 20.75 9.17 -0.44
C SER A 40 19.77 8.02 -0.17
N TYR A 41 20.21 6.79 -0.46
CA TYR A 41 19.43 5.59 -0.27
C TYR A 41 20.32 4.41 0.12
N LEU A 42 19.73 3.38 0.71
CA LEU A 42 20.33 2.05 0.83
C LEU A 42 19.79 1.16 -0.27
N LEU A 43 20.64 0.25 -0.75
CA LEU A 43 20.27 -0.78 -1.70
C LEU A 43 20.58 -2.13 -1.08
N SER A 44 19.64 -3.08 -1.13
CA SER A 44 19.91 -4.43 -0.63
C SER A 44 21.05 -5.10 -1.40
N PRO A 45 21.76 -6.11 -0.86
CA PRO A 45 22.98 -6.68 -1.46
C PRO A 45 22.82 -7.13 -2.92
N LYS A 46 21.65 -7.70 -3.29
CA LYS A 46 21.35 -8.10 -4.68
C LYS A 46 20.60 -7.03 -5.46
N GLY A 47 20.41 -5.83 -4.89
CA GLY A 47 19.72 -4.74 -5.54
C GLY A 47 18.20 -4.93 -5.67
N ALA A 48 17.59 -5.84 -4.91
CA ALA A 48 16.16 -6.11 -4.99
C ALA A 48 15.31 -4.99 -4.39
N PHE A 49 15.77 -4.43 -3.27
CA PHE A 49 15.05 -3.40 -2.52
C PHE A 49 15.89 -2.14 -2.31
N THR A 50 15.21 -1.01 -2.29
CA THR A 50 15.75 0.31 -1.97
C THR A 50 15.06 0.85 -0.72
N LEU A 51 15.80 1.46 0.21
CA LEU A 51 15.30 2.24 1.33
C LEU A 51 15.75 3.67 1.19
N GLY A 52 14.84 4.61 1.31
CA GLY A 52 15.11 6.04 1.20
C GLY A 52 13.90 6.91 1.52
N PHE A 53 14.08 8.21 1.41
CA PHE A 53 12.97 9.15 1.54
C PHE A 53 12.23 9.33 0.21
N PHE A 54 10.91 9.47 0.29
CA PHE A 54 10.06 9.72 -0.87
C PHE A 54 8.97 10.74 -0.58
N HIS A 55 8.46 11.34 -1.65
CA HIS A 55 7.34 12.27 -1.65
C HIS A 55 6.17 11.62 -2.38
N PRO A 56 5.01 11.44 -1.76
CA PRO A 56 3.81 11.11 -2.49
C PRO A 56 3.41 12.27 -3.41
N ASP A 57 2.83 11.94 -4.57
CA ASP A 57 2.33 12.93 -5.50
C ASP A 57 1.35 13.92 -4.83
N LYS A 58 1.36 15.17 -5.28
CA LYS A 58 0.44 16.23 -4.82
C LYS A 58 0.52 16.55 -3.32
N THR A 59 1.57 16.15 -2.64
CA THR A 59 1.79 16.49 -1.23
C THR A 59 3.20 17.04 -1.01
N ASN A 60 3.37 17.84 0.03
CA ASN A 60 4.69 18.30 0.51
C ASN A 60 5.21 17.42 1.65
N ASN A 61 4.60 16.27 1.84
CA ASN A 61 4.96 15.33 2.88
C ASN A 61 6.15 14.46 2.47
N ILE A 62 7.04 14.19 3.40
CA ILE A 62 8.19 13.31 3.22
C ILE A 62 8.04 12.11 4.13
N TYR A 63 8.29 10.94 3.56
CA TYR A 63 8.23 9.67 4.26
C TYR A 63 9.51 8.87 4.01
N LEU A 64 9.93 8.11 5.01
CA LEU A 64 10.93 7.06 4.86
C LEU A 64 10.22 5.78 4.40
N GLY A 65 10.71 5.14 3.36
CA GLY A 65 10.07 3.92 2.85
C GLY A 65 11.03 2.91 2.25
N ILE A 66 10.53 1.71 2.06
CA ILE A 66 11.18 0.62 1.33
C ILE A 66 10.33 0.30 0.10
N TRP A 67 10.98 0.03 -1.04
CA TRP A 67 10.32 -0.37 -2.29
C TRP A 67 11.21 -1.30 -3.10
N PHE A 68 10.63 -2.03 -4.05
CA PHE A 68 11.40 -2.77 -5.04
C PHE A 68 12.20 -1.80 -5.91
N THR A 69 13.50 -2.00 -6.07
CA THR A 69 14.39 -1.08 -6.79
C THR A 69 13.91 -0.73 -8.20
N ASN A 70 13.27 -1.67 -8.87
CA ASN A 70 12.74 -1.50 -10.22
C ASN A 70 11.23 -1.13 -10.23
N ASP A 71 10.69 -0.62 -9.11
CA ASP A 71 9.29 -0.23 -9.00
C ASP A 71 9.17 0.95 -8.04
N HIS A 72 9.09 2.14 -8.62
CA HIS A 72 9.02 3.37 -7.85
C HIS A 72 7.60 3.79 -7.45
N ASP A 73 6.59 3.06 -7.89
CA ASP A 73 5.19 3.44 -7.67
C ASP A 73 4.65 2.92 -6.33
N ARG A 74 5.18 1.78 -5.86
CA ARG A 74 4.66 1.11 -4.68
C ARG A 74 5.71 0.97 -3.57
N ARG A 75 5.33 1.35 -2.36
CA ARG A 75 6.12 1.16 -1.14
C ARG A 75 5.68 -0.13 -0.45
N VAL A 76 6.65 -0.95 -0.04
CA VAL A 76 6.38 -2.18 0.73
C VAL A 76 6.40 -1.91 2.25
N TRP A 77 6.95 -0.78 2.66
CA TRP A 77 6.98 -0.35 4.05
C TRP A 77 7.15 1.17 4.14
N VAL A 78 6.54 1.81 5.16
CA VAL A 78 6.64 3.25 5.43
C VAL A 78 6.84 3.49 6.91
N GLY A 79 8.02 4.00 7.30
CA GLY A 79 8.44 4.12 8.70
C GLY A 79 7.74 5.20 9.51
N ASN A 80 7.37 6.31 8.87
CA ASN A 80 6.75 7.45 9.54
C ASN A 80 5.37 7.79 8.98
N ARG A 81 4.57 6.77 8.64
CA ARG A 81 3.25 6.98 8.02
C ARG A 81 2.28 7.80 8.87
N ASN A 82 2.43 7.76 10.22
CA ASN A 82 1.61 8.52 11.18
C ASN A 82 2.14 9.92 11.45
N ALA A 83 3.39 10.21 11.07
CA ALA A 83 4.10 11.46 11.36
C ALA A 83 4.89 11.90 10.13
N PRO A 84 4.22 12.40 9.06
CA PRO A 84 4.92 12.90 7.89
C PRO A 84 5.78 14.11 8.24
N VAL A 85 6.95 14.22 7.61
CA VAL A 85 7.74 15.44 7.65
C VAL A 85 7.18 16.40 6.61
N VAL A 86 6.76 17.59 7.02
CA VAL A 86 6.06 18.55 6.15
C VAL A 86 6.98 19.71 5.78
N ASN A 87 7.09 20.01 4.48
CA ASN A 87 7.83 21.17 3.94
C ASN A 87 9.28 21.32 4.43
N ALA A 88 9.92 20.22 4.84
CA ALA A 88 11.26 20.23 5.39
C ALA A 88 12.05 19.01 4.93
N SER A 89 13.38 19.12 4.95
CA SER A 89 14.23 17.93 4.75
C SER A 89 14.24 17.06 5.99
N ALA A 90 14.51 15.77 5.81
CA ALA A 90 14.63 14.79 6.88
C ALA A 90 15.92 13.98 6.74
N VAL A 91 16.42 13.51 7.87
CA VAL A 91 17.60 12.65 7.94
C VAL A 91 17.29 11.46 8.85
N LEU A 92 17.54 10.26 8.36
CA LEU A 92 17.53 9.06 9.20
C LEU A 92 18.90 8.91 9.85
N THR A 93 18.94 8.71 11.16
CA THR A 93 20.16 8.59 11.95
C THR A 93 20.15 7.34 12.81
N LEU A 94 21.34 6.74 12.98
CA LEU A 94 21.60 5.71 13.98
C LEU A 94 22.67 6.27 14.93
N ASP A 95 22.34 6.46 16.21
CA ASP A 95 23.29 6.96 17.18
C ASP A 95 24.14 5.84 17.81
N THR A 96 25.15 6.23 18.55
CA THR A 96 26.10 5.28 19.23
C THR A 96 25.44 4.49 20.37
N LYS A 97 24.25 4.91 20.82
CA LYS A 97 23.47 4.22 21.85
C LYS A 97 22.47 3.23 21.24
N GLY A 98 22.31 3.25 19.91
CA GLY A 98 21.39 2.41 19.17
C GLY A 98 20.01 3.02 18.94
N SER A 99 19.82 4.32 19.24
CA SER A 99 18.58 5.01 18.87
C SER A 99 18.52 5.20 17.37
N PHE A 100 17.39 4.83 16.79
CA PHE A 100 17.13 4.88 15.36
C PHE A 100 16.00 5.87 15.09
N THR A 101 16.32 7.00 14.47
CA THR A 101 15.44 8.18 14.50
C THR A 101 15.44 8.93 13.18
N ILE A 102 14.27 9.39 12.76
CA ILE A 102 14.12 10.39 11.67
C ILE A 102 14.16 11.76 12.32
N LEU A 103 15.07 12.61 11.87
CA LEU A 103 15.26 13.99 12.32
C LEU A 103 14.77 14.95 11.22
N PRO A 104 13.60 15.57 11.36
CA PRO A 104 13.16 16.66 10.48
C PRO A 104 14.00 17.90 10.69
N GLN A 105 14.23 18.69 9.66
CA GLN A 105 14.83 20.01 9.82
C GLN A 105 13.80 20.96 10.45
N GLY A 106 14.03 21.36 11.70
CA GLY A 106 13.17 22.30 12.42
C GLY A 106 11.89 21.69 13.03
N GLY A 107 11.83 20.37 13.18
CA GLY A 107 10.71 19.65 13.80
C GLY A 107 11.15 18.68 14.89
N ASP A 108 10.19 18.05 15.54
CA ASP A 108 10.42 17.03 16.57
C ASP A 108 10.96 15.74 15.94
N ALA A 109 11.84 15.07 16.68
CA ALA A 109 12.41 13.78 16.29
C ALA A 109 11.32 12.70 16.24
N ILE A 110 11.33 11.88 15.20
CA ILE A 110 10.41 10.75 15.02
C ILE A 110 11.19 9.46 15.28
N PRO A 111 11.05 8.85 16.47
CA PRO A 111 11.76 7.63 16.81
C PRO A 111 11.17 6.44 16.04
N LEU A 112 12.03 5.65 15.39
CA LEU A 112 11.69 4.32 14.88
C LEU A 112 11.99 3.26 15.94
N TYR A 113 13.10 3.43 16.67
CA TYR A 113 13.47 2.56 17.77
C TYR A 113 14.30 3.32 18.82
N ASN A 114 13.96 3.11 20.07
CA ASN A 114 14.72 3.58 21.22
C ASN A 114 15.11 2.39 22.12
N PRO A 115 16.41 2.13 22.33
CA PRO A 115 16.82 1.00 23.15
C PRO A 115 16.44 1.22 24.61
N SER A 116 15.89 0.20 25.24
CA SER A 116 15.64 0.17 26.69
C SER A 116 16.94 0.04 27.51
N GLN A 117 17.98 -0.50 26.88
CA GLN A 117 19.32 -0.67 27.49
C GLN A 117 20.39 -0.37 26.45
N VAL A 118 21.39 0.40 26.85
CA VAL A 118 22.59 0.69 26.03
C VAL A 118 23.46 -0.56 25.97
N THR A 119 23.92 -0.93 24.79
CA THR A 119 24.89 -2.01 24.58
C THR A 119 26.27 -1.46 24.28
N ASN A 120 27.30 -2.20 24.69
CA ASN A 120 28.70 -1.92 24.32
C ASN A 120 29.14 -2.66 23.05
N ASN A 121 28.23 -3.45 22.43
CA ASN A 121 28.53 -4.19 21.22
C ASN A 121 28.30 -3.30 19.98
N THR A 122 28.87 -3.72 18.86
CA THR A 122 28.66 -3.06 17.57
C THR A 122 27.20 -3.21 17.15
N ILE A 123 26.59 -2.11 16.75
CA ILE A 123 25.23 -2.05 16.24
C ILE A 123 25.29 -1.66 14.76
N ILE A 124 24.45 -2.28 13.94
CA ILE A 124 24.28 -1.92 12.53
C ILE A 124 22.80 -2.02 12.12
N ALA A 125 22.40 -1.23 11.14
CA ALA A 125 21.09 -1.35 10.50
C ALA A 125 21.29 -1.74 9.03
N THR A 126 20.73 -2.86 8.59
CA THR A 126 20.95 -3.44 7.25
C THR A 126 19.65 -3.69 6.51
N LEU A 127 19.58 -3.27 5.25
CA LEU A 127 18.50 -3.62 4.33
C LEU A 127 18.80 -4.96 3.67
N LEU A 128 17.97 -5.98 3.97
CA LEU A 128 18.13 -7.32 3.44
C LEU A 128 17.45 -7.50 2.06
N ASP A 129 17.85 -8.53 1.31
CA ASP A 129 17.22 -8.90 0.03
C ASP A 129 15.78 -9.43 0.16
N SER A 130 15.31 -9.67 1.39
CA SER A 130 13.91 -9.94 1.70
C SER A 130 13.02 -8.69 1.76
N GLY A 131 13.61 -7.48 1.71
CA GLY A 131 12.93 -6.21 1.98
C GLY A 131 12.84 -5.87 3.47
N ASN A 132 13.38 -6.71 4.36
CA ASN A 132 13.43 -6.42 5.79
C ASN A 132 14.58 -5.46 6.10
N PHE A 133 14.30 -4.37 6.80
CA PHE A 133 15.31 -3.47 7.33
C PHE A 133 15.51 -3.79 8.81
N VAL A 134 16.72 -4.25 9.18
CA VAL A 134 17.01 -4.88 10.46
C VAL A 134 18.06 -4.09 11.21
N LEU A 135 17.74 -3.66 12.43
CA LEU A 135 18.71 -3.14 13.40
C LEU A 135 19.18 -4.30 14.28
N GLN A 136 20.48 -4.56 14.28
CA GLN A 136 21.04 -5.73 14.95
C GLN A 136 22.30 -5.39 15.73
N GLU A 137 22.48 -6.13 16.82
CA GLU A 137 23.68 -6.13 17.63
C GLU A 137 24.59 -7.26 17.15
N LEU A 138 25.87 -6.95 16.92
CA LEU A 138 26.87 -7.92 16.47
C LEU A 138 27.73 -8.37 17.64
N ASN A 139 28.14 -9.62 17.62
CA ASN A 139 29.19 -10.13 18.49
C ASN A 139 30.60 -9.73 17.98
N SER A 140 31.65 -10.06 18.72
CA SER A 140 33.04 -9.75 18.35
C SER A 140 33.51 -10.36 17.04
N ASN A 141 32.83 -11.42 16.57
CA ASN A 141 33.13 -12.11 15.31
C ASN A 141 32.39 -11.52 14.12
N GLY A 142 31.60 -10.43 14.34
CA GLY A 142 30.77 -9.80 13.28
C GLY A 142 29.44 -10.51 12.95
N ASN A 143 29.13 -11.59 13.66
CA ASN A 143 27.84 -12.28 13.47
C ASN A 143 26.73 -11.62 14.30
N THR A 144 25.51 -11.72 13.84
CA THR A 144 24.33 -11.23 14.57
C THR A 144 24.22 -11.94 15.92
N LYS A 145 24.26 -11.17 17.00
CA LYS A 145 24.01 -11.63 18.36
C LYS A 145 22.53 -11.64 18.69
N ARG A 146 21.85 -10.56 18.33
CA ARG A 146 20.39 -10.40 18.44
C ARG A 146 19.86 -9.33 17.50
N VAL A 147 18.63 -9.47 17.10
CA VAL A 147 17.84 -8.42 16.44
C VAL A 147 17.29 -7.50 17.51
N LEU A 148 17.48 -6.19 17.34
CA LEU A 148 16.99 -5.16 18.25
C LEU A 148 15.64 -4.60 17.77
N TRP A 149 15.49 -4.44 16.46
CA TRP A 149 14.32 -3.95 15.78
C TRP A 149 14.35 -4.39 14.31
N GLN A 150 13.20 -4.54 13.70
CA GLN A 150 13.10 -4.81 12.27
C GLN A 150 11.78 -4.30 11.69
N SER A 151 11.80 -3.86 10.44
CA SER A 151 10.61 -3.36 9.74
C SER A 151 9.50 -4.41 9.58
N PHE A 152 9.84 -5.70 9.57
CA PHE A 152 8.88 -6.79 9.49
C PHE A 152 8.04 -6.96 10.76
N ASP A 153 8.49 -6.44 11.90
CA ASP A 153 7.70 -6.43 13.14
C ASP A 153 6.70 -5.26 13.20
N GLU A 154 6.83 -4.31 12.28
CA GLU A 154 5.94 -3.15 12.13
C GLU A 154 5.37 -3.07 10.71
N PRO A 155 4.56 -4.05 10.27
CA PRO A 155 4.01 -4.07 8.93
C PRO A 155 3.20 -2.81 8.62
N THR A 156 3.16 -2.41 7.35
CA THR A 156 2.31 -1.28 6.92
C THR A 156 1.08 -1.79 6.18
N ASP A 157 1.04 -1.69 4.87
CA ASP A 157 -0.06 -2.18 4.04
C ASP A 157 0.31 -3.43 3.24
N THR A 158 1.56 -3.85 3.33
CA THR A 158 2.15 -4.93 2.50
C THR A 158 2.65 -6.07 3.36
N LEU A 159 2.37 -7.29 2.90
CA LEU A 159 2.87 -8.56 3.42
C LEU A 159 3.84 -9.14 2.39
N LEU A 160 5.14 -9.11 2.67
CA LEU A 160 6.16 -9.79 1.86
C LEU A 160 6.27 -11.27 2.27
N PRO A 161 6.79 -12.15 1.39
CA PRO A 161 7.03 -13.54 1.74
C PRO A 161 7.87 -13.68 3.02
N GLY A 162 7.40 -14.50 3.96
CA GLY A 162 8.04 -14.71 5.26
C GLY A 162 7.73 -13.68 6.33
N MET A 163 7.00 -12.60 6.04
CA MET A 163 6.46 -11.70 7.06
C MET A 163 5.35 -12.39 7.85
N LYS A 164 5.27 -12.09 9.13
CA LYS A 164 4.24 -12.60 10.02
C LYS A 164 2.95 -11.78 9.90
N LEU A 165 1.82 -12.46 9.87
CA LEU A 165 0.49 -11.90 10.12
C LEU A 165 -0.09 -12.66 11.30
N GLY A 166 -0.30 -12.01 12.46
CA GLY A 166 -0.68 -12.75 13.66
C GLY A 166 -0.53 -12.00 14.97
N VAL A 167 -0.37 -12.73 16.05
CA VAL A 167 -0.30 -12.21 17.41
C VAL A 167 0.91 -12.75 18.16
N ASN A 168 1.50 -11.91 18.97
CA ASN A 168 2.53 -12.27 19.95
C ASN A 168 1.90 -12.30 21.35
N HIS A 169 1.82 -13.47 21.96
CA HIS A 169 1.16 -13.66 23.25
C HIS A 169 1.97 -13.11 24.43
N LYS A 170 3.32 -13.00 24.29
CA LYS A 170 4.19 -12.49 25.36
C LYS A 170 4.02 -11.00 25.61
N ASN A 171 4.01 -10.20 24.54
CA ASN A 171 3.93 -8.75 24.64
C ASN A 171 2.58 -8.19 24.17
N ARG A 172 1.66 -9.05 23.71
CA ARG A 172 0.33 -8.72 23.17
C ARG A 172 0.38 -7.82 21.93
N SER A 173 1.50 -7.78 21.21
CA SER A 173 1.58 -7.10 19.92
C SER A 173 0.91 -7.94 18.84
N THR A 174 0.49 -7.27 17.78
CA THR A 174 -0.10 -7.90 16.60
C THR A 174 0.69 -7.51 15.36
N TRP A 175 0.88 -8.47 14.47
CA TRP A 175 1.36 -8.22 13.11
C TRP A 175 0.13 -8.17 12.21
N SER A 176 -0.25 -6.99 11.77
CA SER A 176 -1.42 -6.75 10.92
C SER A 176 -1.08 -5.74 9.84
N LEU A 177 -1.74 -5.81 8.70
CA LEU A 177 -1.63 -4.78 7.68
C LEU A 177 -2.72 -3.74 7.90
N THR A 178 -2.39 -2.48 7.58
CA THR A 178 -3.38 -1.39 7.53
C THR A 178 -3.23 -0.67 6.20
N SER A 179 -4.31 -0.55 5.47
CA SER A 179 -4.33 0.13 4.16
C SER A 179 -3.80 1.56 4.25
N TRP A 180 -3.44 2.13 3.12
CA TRP A 180 -3.25 3.58 3.03
C TRP A 180 -4.60 4.30 3.19
N LEU A 181 -4.55 5.57 3.55
CA LEU A 181 -5.75 6.41 3.65
C LEU A 181 -6.46 6.52 2.29
N ASN A 182 -5.67 6.69 1.24
CA ASN A 182 -6.08 6.68 -0.16
C ASN A 182 -4.88 6.28 -1.04
N ASN A 183 -5.00 6.36 -2.35
CA ASN A 183 -3.93 5.97 -3.28
C ASN A 183 -2.70 6.89 -3.28
N VAL A 184 -2.72 7.99 -2.54
CA VAL A 184 -1.63 8.98 -2.46
C VAL A 184 -1.03 9.07 -1.07
N ILE A 185 -1.88 9.08 -0.02
CA ILE A 185 -1.48 9.36 1.36
C ILE A 185 -1.26 8.05 2.11
N PRO A 186 -0.01 7.75 2.55
CA PRO A 186 0.32 6.50 3.25
C PRO A 186 -0.14 6.45 4.72
N ALA A 187 -0.76 7.51 5.26
CA ALA A 187 -1.36 7.48 6.58
C ALA A 187 -2.33 6.29 6.73
N PRO A 188 -2.55 5.74 7.93
CA PRO A 188 -3.44 4.61 8.14
C PRO A 188 -4.83 4.85 7.59
N GLY A 189 -5.29 3.92 6.78
CA GLY A 189 -6.60 3.92 6.15
C GLY A 189 -7.63 3.07 6.92
N PRO A 190 -8.82 2.89 6.36
CA PRO A 190 -9.95 2.26 7.05
C PRO A 190 -9.91 0.74 7.10
N PHE A 191 -9.03 0.09 6.31
CA PHE A 191 -8.99 -1.38 6.24
C PHE A 191 -7.77 -1.93 6.94
N ALA A 192 -7.97 -3.03 7.68
CA ALA A 192 -6.89 -3.83 8.25
C ALA A 192 -7.05 -5.29 7.82
N LEU A 193 -5.94 -5.95 7.48
CA LEU A 193 -5.86 -7.39 7.32
C LEU A 193 -5.22 -7.98 8.58
N GLU A 194 -5.92 -8.90 9.22
CA GLU A 194 -5.57 -9.50 10.49
C GLU A 194 -5.63 -11.02 10.39
N TRP A 195 -4.90 -11.70 11.26
CA TRP A 195 -5.03 -13.12 11.53
C TRP A 195 -6.00 -13.33 12.68
N ASP A 196 -6.99 -14.22 12.50
CA ASP A 196 -7.88 -14.67 13.56
C ASP A 196 -7.38 -16.02 14.11
N PRO A 197 -6.75 -16.02 15.31
CA PRO A 197 -6.24 -17.26 15.90
C PRO A 197 -7.34 -18.29 16.22
N LYS A 198 -8.55 -17.85 16.48
CA LYS A 198 -9.67 -18.75 16.84
C LYS A 198 -10.25 -19.44 15.62
N GLY A 199 -10.37 -18.69 14.53
CA GLY A 199 -10.90 -19.18 13.25
C GLY A 199 -9.83 -19.77 12.34
N HIS A 200 -8.53 -19.62 12.64
CA HIS A 200 -7.41 -19.99 11.77
C HIS A 200 -7.61 -19.47 10.34
N GLN A 201 -7.93 -18.18 10.24
CA GLN A 201 -8.27 -17.51 8.98
C GLN A 201 -7.77 -16.08 8.96
N MET A 202 -7.66 -15.51 7.76
CA MET A 202 -7.45 -14.09 7.58
C MET A 202 -8.78 -13.35 7.60
N ILE A 203 -8.80 -12.16 8.23
CA ILE A 203 -9.98 -11.29 8.25
C ILE A 203 -9.56 -9.90 7.77
N ILE A 204 -10.29 -9.35 6.82
CA ILE A 204 -10.23 -7.92 6.52
C ILE A 204 -11.31 -7.24 7.34
N ARG A 205 -10.90 -6.27 8.17
CA ARG A 205 -11.82 -5.40 8.92
C ARG A 205 -11.83 -4.02 8.31
N ARG A 206 -13.01 -3.42 8.27
CA ARG A 206 -13.17 -2.01 7.95
C ARG A 206 -13.54 -1.25 9.22
N GLN A 207 -12.64 -0.40 9.71
CA GLN A 207 -12.83 0.36 10.97
C GLN A 207 -13.27 -0.56 12.13
N GLY A 208 -12.63 -1.72 12.26
CA GLY A 208 -12.92 -2.71 13.31
C GLY A 208 -14.09 -3.67 13.02
N VAL A 209 -14.92 -3.40 12.01
CA VAL A 209 -16.02 -4.27 11.60
C VAL A 209 -15.57 -5.26 10.53
N GLU A 210 -15.94 -6.52 10.66
CA GLU A 210 -15.61 -7.55 9.67
C GLU A 210 -16.16 -7.19 8.30
N PHE A 211 -15.30 -7.29 7.30
CA PHE A 211 -15.60 -6.94 5.92
C PHE A 211 -15.47 -8.15 4.98
N TRP A 212 -14.44 -8.96 5.24
CA TRP A 212 -14.17 -10.17 4.47
C TRP A 212 -13.39 -11.18 5.32
N THR A 213 -13.59 -12.47 5.06
CA THR A 213 -12.82 -13.57 5.64
C THR A 213 -12.28 -14.50 4.55
N SER A 214 -11.08 -15.05 4.77
CA SER A 214 -10.50 -16.04 3.84
C SER A 214 -11.16 -17.41 3.93
N GLY A 215 -12.00 -17.65 4.93
CA GLY A 215 -12.32 -19.00 5.36
C GLY A 215 -11.10 -19.70 5.97
N VAL A 216 -11.32 -20.91 6.50
CA VAL A 216 -10.29 -21.70 7.17
C VAL A 216 -9.30 -22.29 6.16
N LEU A 217 -8.02 -22.37 6.54
CA LEU A 217 -7.02 -23.09 5.72
C LEU A 217 -7.35 -24.58 5.69
N LYS A 218 -7.59 -25.12 4.50
CA LYS A 218 -7.91 -26.53 4.25
C LYS A 218 -7.25 -26.97 2.96
N ASP A 219 -6.67 -28.18 2.95
CA ASP A 219 -6.02 -28.75 1.78
C ASP A 219 -4.99 -27.78 1.14
N ASP A 220 -4.16 -27.14 1.99
CA ASP A 220 -3.13 -26.17 1.63
C ASP A 220 -3.63 -24.88 0.94
N THR A 221 -4.91 -24.56 1.06
CA THR A 221 -5.48 -23.32 0.53
C THR A 221 -6.58 -22.74 1.45
N PHE A 222 -6.86 -21.47 1.31
CA PHE A 222 -8.02 -20.82 1.93
C PHE A 222 -9.23 -20.90 0.99
N GLU A 223 -10.42 -21.03 1.57
CA GLU A 223 -11.68 -21.21 0.83
C GLU A 223 -11.94 -20.05 -0.15
N PHE A 224 -11.79 -18.81 0.34
CA PHE A 224 -12.16 -17.58 -0.38
C PHE A 224 -10.95 -16.83 -0.96
N ILE A 225 -9.81 -17.48 -1.13
CA ILE A 225 -8.71 -16.94 -1.93
C ILE A 225 -8.99 -17.18 -3.41
N SER A 226 -8.54 -16.28 -4.28
CA SER A 226 -8.78 -16.39 -5.72
C SER A 226 -8.19 -17.69 -6.30
N ASP A 227 -8.85 -18.26 -7.30
CA ASP A 227 -8.35 -19.47 -7.97
C ASP A 227 -7.01 -19.24 -8.66
N GLU A 228 -6.73 -18.01 -9.12
CA GLU A 228 -5.44 -17.63 -9.68
C GLU A 228 -4.32 -17.72 -8.64
N SER A 229 -4.61 -17.43 -7.38
CA SER A 229 -3.66 -17.48 -6.27
C SER A 229 -3.45 -18.89 -5.72
N LYS A 230 -4.40 -19.79 -5.92
CA LYS A 230 -4.27 -21.19 -5.50
C LYS A 230 -3.12 -21.86 -6.27
N GLY A 231 -2.21 -22.48 -5.55
CA GLY A 231 -1.02 -23.11 -6.16
C GLY A 231 0.13 -22.15 -6.52
N MET A 232 0.03 -20.86 -6.18
CA MET A 232 1.15 -19.91 -6.30
C MET A 232 1.97 -19.79 -5.01
N TYR A 233 1.36 -20.09 -3.87
CA TYR A 233 1.92 -19.89 -2.54
C TYR A 233 1.86 -21.15 -1.68
N ASN A 234 2.88 -21.31 -0.83
CA ASN A 234 2.82 -22.23 0.30
C ASN A 234 2.41 -21.44 1.53
N PHE A 235 1.35 -21.88 2.21
CA PHE A 235 0.84 -21.27 3.42
C PHE A 235 1.33 -22.03 4.66
N THR A 236 1.73 -21.29 5.67
CA THR A 236 2.21 -21.86 6.93
C THR A 236 1.59 -21.13 8.11
N ILE A 237 1.04 -21.90 9.04
CA ILE A 237 0.56 -21.42 10.33
C ILE A 237 1.54 -21.92 11.39
N VAL A 238 2.00 -21.02 12.23
CA VAL A 238 2.78 -21.32 13.44
C VAL A 238 1.91 -20.98 14.63
N SER A 239 1.71 -21.96 15.53
CA SER A 239 0.98 -21.75 16.77
C SER A 239 1.73 -22.41 17.92
N ASN A 240 2.10 -21.60 18.93
CA ASN A 240 2.78 -22.05 20.14
C ASN A 240 2.40 -21.13 21.32
N GLU A 241 2.99 -21.35 22.52
CA GLU A 241 2.71 -20.57 23.71
C GLU A 241 3.08 -19.08 23.59
N ASP A 242 4.05 -18.76 22.74
CA ASP A 242 4.62 -17.44 22.58
C ASP A 242 3.94 -16.60 21.50
N GLU A 243 3.57 -17.24 20.39
CA GLU A 243 3.04 -16.55 19.21
C GLU A 243 2.18 -17.47 18.35
N GLU A 244 1.21 -16.86 17.67
CA GLU A 244 0.44 -17.51 16.64
C GLU A 244 0.36 -16.59 15.41
N TYR A 245 0.82 -17.09 14.27
CA TYR A 245 0.84 -16.30 13.05
C TYR A 245 0.77 -17.17 11.80
N PHE A 246 0.29 -16.55 10.76
CA PHE A 246 0.34 -17.00 9.38
C PHE A 246 1.49 -16.33 8.65
N PHE A 247 2.12 -17.03 7.71
CA PHE A 247 2.95 -16.45 6.67
C PHE A 247 2.87 -17.29 5.39
N TYR A 248 3.32 -16.70 4.28
CA TYR A 248 3.39 -17.42 3.02
C TYR A 248 4.79 -17.34 2.41
N THR A 249 5.07 -18.29 1.52
CA THR A 249 6.25 -18.28 0.65
C THR A 249 5.81 -18.60 -0.78
N ASN A 250 6.60 -18.14 -1.76
CA ASN A 250 6.31 -18.42 -3.16
C ASN A 250 6.71 -19.86 -3.51
N ILE A 251 5.89 -20.56 -4.30
CA ILE A 251 6.24 -21.86 -4.87
C ILE A 251 7.29 -21.68 -5.95
N LYS A 252 7.14 -20.69 -6.82
CA LYS A 252 8.11 -20.34 -7.85
C LYS A 252 9.03 -19.23 -7.36
N GLN A 253 10.33 -19.42 -7.50
CA GLN A 253 11.31 -18.37 -7.21
C GLN A 253 11.41 -17.39 -8.38
N GLY A 254 11.56 -16.11 -8.04
CA GLY A 254 11.78 -15.03 -8.99
C GLY A 254 10.60 -14.07 -9.12
N GLY A 255 10.90 -12.83 -9.51
CA GLY A 255 9.91 -11.76 -9.65
C GLY A 255 9.63 -11.00 -8.36
N LYS A 256 8.84 -9.93 -8.50
CA LYS A 256 8.30 -9.17 -7.38
C LYS A 256 7.18 -9.95 -6.75
N SER A 257 7.26 -10.20 -5.46
CA SER A 257 6.20 -10.88 -4.72
C SER A 257 5.87 -10.11 -3.45
N GLY A 258 4.60 -9.98 -3.21
CA GLY A 258 4.05 -9.31 -2.03
C GLY A 258 2.54 -9.17 -2.19
N TRP A 259 1.83 -9.25 -1.08
CA TRP A 259 0.41 -8.92 -1.01
C TRP A 259 0.25 -7.55 -0.39
N PHE A 260 -0.73 -6.80 -0.83
CA PHE A 260 -1.03 -5.52 -0.20
C PHE A 260 -2.53 -5.32 -0.06
N ILE A 261 -2.92 -4.67 1.05
CA ILE A 261 -4.30 -4.23 1.23
C ILE A 261 -4.43 -2.80 0.71
N SER A 262 -5.25 -2.63 -0.32
CA SER A 262 -5.49 -1.33 -0.94
C SER A 262 -6.46 -0.47 -0.10
N PHE A 263 -6.48 0.82 -0.38
CA PHE A 263 -7.32 1.80 0.33
C PHE A 263 -8.84 1.54 0.19
N ASP A 264 -9.26 0.72 -0.78
CA ASP A 264 -10.63 0.28 -1.03
C ASP A 264 -10.95 -1.11 -0.47
N GLY A 265 -10.02 -1.71 0.29
CA GLY A 265 -10.21 -2.98 0.99
C GLY A 265 -9.94 -4.22 0.16
N LYS A 266 -9.31 -4.08 -1.01
CA LYS A 266 -8.95 -5.20 -1.86
C LYS A 266 -7.58 -5.74 -1.48
N LEU A 267 -7.46 -7.06 -1.36
CA LEU A 267 -6.19 -7.73 -1.15
C LEU A 267 -5.66 -8.20 -2.51
N ARG A 268 -4.54 -7.63 -2.94
CA ARG A 268 -3.93 -7.86 -4.24
C ARG A 268 -2.48 -8.29 -4.13
N SER A 269 -1.97 -8.92 -5.18
CA SER A 269 -0.54 -9.13 -5.36
C SER A 269 0.11 -7.95 -6.13
N PHE A 270 1.43 -7.93 -6.21
CA PHE A 270 2.18 -6.89 -6.93
C PHE A 270 2.02 -6.94 -8.45
N ASP A 271 1.50 -8.01 -9.02
CA ASP A 271 1.11 -8.11 -10.43
C ASP A 271 -0.33 -7.64 -10.68
N GLU A 272 -0.95 -7.00 -9.67
CA GLU A 272 -2.33 -6.49 -9.66
C GLU A 272 -3.41 -7.59 -9.69
N SER A 273 -3.06 -8.87 -9.63
CA SER A 273 -4.05 -9.94 -9.48
C SER A 273 -4.68 -9.92 -8.09
N TYR A 274 -5.91 -10.38 -7.99
CA TYR A 274 -6.61 -10.46 -6.71
C TYR A 274 -6.14 -11.69 -5.92
N ILE A 275 -5.70 -11.47 -4.69
CA ILE A 275 -5.45 -12.55 -3.73
C ILE A 275 -6.77 -13.00 -3.12
N ALA A 276 -7.64 -12.05 -2.78
CA ALA A 276 -8.93 -12.31 -2.15
C ALA A 276 -10.08 -11.85 -3.03
N GLU A 277 -11.21 -12.55 -2.98
CA GLU A 277 -12.45 -12.26 -3.71
C GLU A 277 -13.20 -11.02 -3.16
N THR A 278 -12.47 -10.00 -2.70
CA THR A 278 -13.05 -8.79 -2.09
C THR A 278 -13.67 -7.82 -3.10
N GLU A 279 -13.53 -8.07 -4.39
CA GLU A 279 -14.08 -7.22 -5.46
C GLU A 279 -15.61 -7.07 -5.33
N ASN A 280 -16.27 -8.13 -4.92
CA ASN A 280 -17.71 -8.21 -4.78
C ASN A 280 -18.25 -7.77 -3.41
N CYS A 281 -17.38 -7.38 -2.46
CA CYS A 281 -17.79 -6.93 -1.13
C CYS A 281 -18.41 -5.52 -1.21
N ASN A 282 -19.69 -5.44 -1.51
CA ASN A 282 -20.43 -4.21 -1.73
C ASN A 282 -21.63 -4.01 -0.76
N GLY A 283 -21.66 -4.79 0.30
CA GLY A 283 -22.68 -4.71 1.36
C GLY A 283 -23.84 -5.70 1.21
N TYR A 284 -24.15 -6.17 0.02
CA TYR A 284 -25.19 -7.17 -0.21
C TYR A 284 -24.66 -8.56 -0.53
N ASN A 285 -23.54 -8.61 -1.20
CA ASN A 285 -22.95 -9.85 -1.58
C ASN A 285 -22.22 -10.46 -0.37
N THR A 286 -22.61 -11.67 0.03
CA THR A 286 -21.95 -12.48 1.05
C THR A 286 -21.17 -13.65 0.43
N ASP A 287 -21.11 -13.72 -0.90
CA ASP A 287 -20.32 -14.72 -1.61
C ASP A 287 -18.83 -14.36 -1.51
N GLY A 288 -17.93 -15.34 -1.67
CA GLY A 288 -16.49 -15.13 -1.69
C GLY A 288 -15.89 -14.64 -0.37
N GLY A 289 -16.54 -14.90 0.76
CA GLY A 289 -16.08 -14.50 2.10
C GLY A 289 -16.50 -13.09 2.53
N CYS A 290 -17.27 -12.36 1.71
CA CYS A 290 -17.72 -11.02 2.06
C CYS A 290 -18.75 -11.03 3.20
N GLU A 291 -18.55 -10.13 4.16
CA GLU A 291 -19.52 -9.91 5.24
C GLU A 291 -20.64 -8.95 4.81
N ARG A 292 -21.83 -9.22 5.32
CA ARG A 292 -23.04 -8.49 4.95
C ARG A 292 -23.16 -7.18 5.72
N TRP A 293 -23.30 -6.04 5.00
CA TRP A 293 -23.60 -4.73 5.58
C TRP A 293 -24.63 -4.02 4.72
N LEU A 294 -25.89 -3.87 5.21
CA LEU A 294 -27.00 -3.54 4.34
C LEU A 294 -28.00 -2.54 4.87
N PRO A 295 -28.31 -1.47 4.09
CA PRO A 295 -29.58 -0.80 4.15
C PRO A 295 -30.64 -1.55 3.32
N SER A 296 -31.90 -1.54 3.80
CA SER A 296 -33.03 -2.23 3.16
C SER A 296 -33.40 -1.75 1.75
N CYS A 297 -32.84 -0.62 1.33
CA CYS A 297 -33.16 0.01 0.03
C CYS A 297 -32.19 -0.36 -1.08
N ARG A 298 -31.18 -1.17 -0.81
CA ARG A 298 -30.23 -1.63 -1.83
C ARG A 298 -30.52 -3.06 -2.23
N HIS A 299 -30.20 -3.38 -3.49
CA HIS A 299 -30.33 -4.72 -4.04
C HIS A 299 -28.98 -5.40 -4.13
N ARG A 300 -28.98 -6.75 -4.16
CA ARG A 300 -27.76 -7.57 -4.17
C ARG A 300 -26.78 -7.19 -5.29
N ASP A 301 -27.32 -6.75 -6.42
CA ASP A 301 -26.54 -6.46 -7.61
C ASP A 301 -26.30 -4.96 -7.82
N ASP A 302 -26.73 -4.10 -6.87
CA ASP A 302 -26.42 -2.68 -6.93
C ASP A 302 -24.94 -2.48 -6.69
N MET A 303 -24.32 -1.64 -7.50
CA MET A 303 -22.89 -1.31 -7.36
C MET A 303 -22.65 0.14 -7.74
N PHE A 304 -21.55 0.70 -7.20
CA PHE A 304 -21.04 1.97 -7.68
C PHE A 304 -19.99 1.73 -8.76
N ASP A 305 -20.15 2.40 -9.88
CA ASP A 305 -19.21 2.37 -10.99
C ASP A 305 -18.63 3.76 -11.25
N LYS A 306 -17.35 3.81 -11.56
CA LYS A 306 -16.63 5.07 -11.83
C LYS A 306 -16.93 5.53 -13.25
N ARG A 307 -17.64 6.66 -13.39
CA ARG A 307 -18.08 7.22 -14.68
C ARG A 307 -17.85 8.70 -14.77
N SER A 308 -17.33 9.17 -15.90
CA SER A 308 -17.28 10.60 -16.24
C SER A 308 -18.65 11.06 -16.73
N GLY A 309 -19.11 12.23 -16.27
CA GLY A 309 -20.41 12.75 -16.65
C GLY A 309 -21.08 13.59 -15.56
N TYR A 310 -22.38 13.85 -15.75
CA TYR A 310 -23.17 14.68 -14.84
C TYR A 310 -24.65 14.25 -14.81
N PHE A 311 -25.37 14.68 -13.78
CA PHE A 311 -26.80 14.48 -13.67
C PHE A 311 -27.55 15.60 -14.41
N ILE A 312 -28.49 15.22 -15.28
CA ILE A 312 -29.23 16.18 -16.14
C ILE A 312 -30.04 17.15 -15.29
N HIS A 313 -30.69 16.67 -14.22
CA HIS A 313 -31.55 17.47 -13.33
C HIS A 313 -30.80 18.00 -12.11
N GLY A 314 -29.63 18.60 -12.31
CA GLY A 314 -28.80 19.24 -11.28
C GLY A 314 -27.40 18.64 -11.23
N PRO A 315 -26.47 19.18 -12.02
CA PRO A 315 -25.10 18.69 -12.09
C PRO A 315 -24.35 18.85 -10.78
N GLU A 316 -24.73 19.84 -9.96
CA GLU A 316 -24.07 20.13 -8.70
C GLU A 316 -24.36 19.09 -7.61
N PRO A 317 -23.42 18.83 -6.70
CA PRO A 317 -23.64 17.99 -5.54
C PRO A 317 -24.81 18.50 -4.68
N SER A 318 -25.53 17.56 -4.07
CA SER A 318 -26.64 17.88 -3.16
C SER A 318 -26.19 18.19 -1.75
N SER A 319 -25.05 17.60 -1.33
CA SER A 319 -24.47 17.81 0.00
C SER A 319 -22.98 17.54 0.02
N PHE A 320 -22.31 18.03 1.06
CA PHE A 320 -20.88 17.93 1.28
C PHE A 320 -20.59 17.47 2.70
N ASN A 321 -19.52 16.71 2.89
CA ASN A 321 -18.91 16.48 4.18
C ASN A 321 -17.43 16.89 4.08
N ASN A 322 -17.07 17.95 4.80
CA ASN A 322 -15.74 18.58 4.74
C ASN A 322 -14.72 17.97 5.72
N ASN A 323 -15.08 16.90 6.42
CA ASN A 323 -14.15 16.22 7.30
C ASN A 323 -13.01 15.57 6.49
N THR A 324 -11.79 16.09 6.64
CA THR A 324 -10.59 15.64 5.94
C THR A 324 -10.08 14.26 6.39
N SER A 325 -10.66 13.68 7.44
CA SER A 325 -10.40 12.29 7.84
C SER A 325 -11.21 11.28 7.03
N LEU A 326 -12.22 11.73 6.26
CA LEU A 326 -13.03 10.82 5.45
C LEU A 326 -12.31 10.46 4.16
N THR A 327 -12.29 9.17 3.90
CA THR A 327 -11.73 8.57 2.68
C THR A 327 -12.82 8.40 1.61
N MET A 328 -12.42 8.08 0.38
CA MET A 328 -13.34 7.69 -0.69
C MET A 328 -14.26 6.55 -0.27
N ASN A 329 -13.75 5.60 0.52
CA ASN A 329 -14.56 4.49 1.02
C ASN A 329 -15.59 4.92 2.06
N ASP A 330 -15.27 5.91 2.90
CA ASP A 330 -16.27 6.49 3.83
C ASP A 330 -17.38 7.17 3.04
N CYS A 331 -17.05 7.85 1.95
CA CYS A 331 -18.03 8.42 1.03
C CYS A 331 -18.91 7.32 0.39
N LYS A 332 -18.30 6.21 -0.06
CA LYS A 332 -19.02 5.04 -0.58
C LYS A 332 -20.04 4.52 0.44
N VAL A 333 -19.61 4.28 1.67
CA VAL A 333 -20.48 3.75 2.73
C VAL A 333 -21.58 4.72 3.11
N ALA A 334 -21.26 6.01 3.25
CA ALA A 334 -22.26 7.04 3.55
C ALA A 334 -23.33 7.10 2.45
N CYS A 335 -22.91 7.10 1.17
CA CYS A 335 -23.83 7.09 0.05
C CYS A 335 -24.62 5.76 -0.05
N TRP A 336 -23.98 4.63 0.22
CA TRP A 336 -24.63 3.32 0.24
C TRP A 336 -25.76 3.25 1.28
N ASN A 337 -25.50 3.77 2.49
CA ASN A 337 -26.48 3.79 3.57
C ASN A 337 -27.61 4.83 3.37
N LEU A 338 -27.39 5.82 2.53
CA LEU A 338 -28.39 6.83 2.20
C LEU A 338 -29.19 6.39 0.98
N CYS A 339 -30.41 5.89 1.18
CA CYS A 339 -31.26 5.28 0.15
C CYS A 339 -31.53 6.15 -1.09
N GLY A 340 -31.43 7.46 -0.98
CA GLY A 340 -31.60 8.37 -2.13
C GLY A 340 -30.28 8.82 -2.74
N CYS A 341 -29.13 8.28 -2.30
CA CYS A 341 -27.84 8.69 -2.87
C CYS A 341 -27.59 7.96 -4.19
N ASP A 342 -27.41 8.75 -5.27
CA ASP A 342 -27.21 8.27 -6.63
C ASP A 342 -25.72 8.26 -7.01
N ALA A 343 -24.89 9.13 -6.41
CA ALA A 343 -23.44 9.15 -6.64
C ALA A 343 -22.69 9.84 -5.52
N TYR A 344 -21.38 9.59 -5.49
CA TYR A 344 -20.43 10.26 -4.59
C TYR A 344 -19.08 10.48 -5.29
N THR A 345 -18.29 11.40 -4.74
CA THR A 345 -16.86 11.56 -5.00
C THR A 345 -16.19 12.26 -3.82
N PHE A 346 -14.87 12.44 -3.88
CA PHE A 346 -14.15 13.24 -2.87
C PHE A 346 -14.38 14.73 -3.04
N LEU A 347 -14.21 15.47 -1.93
CA LEU A 347 -14.36 16.92 -1.92
C LEU A 347 -13.04 17.63 -2.27
N TYR A 348 -11.91 17.15 -1.76
CA TYR A 348 -10.59 17.76 -1.88
C TYR A 348 -9.67 16.98 -2.84
N ASP A 349 -8.71 17.65 -3.46
CA ASP A 349 -7.77 17.06 -4.42
C ASP A 349 -6.89 15.94 -3.81
N ASN A 350 -6.67 15.97 -2.50
CA ASN A 350 -6.02 14.92 -1.75
C ASN A 350 -6.91 13.69 -1.50
N GLN A 351 -8.09 13.62 -2.12
CA GLN A 351 -9.06 12.53 -2.06
C GLN A 351 -9.68 12.32 -0.67
N THR A 352 -9.82 13.37 0.09
CA THR A 352 -10.53 13.38 1.38
C THR A 352 -11.81 14.20 1.31
N GLY A 353 -12.68 14.04 2.35
CA GLY A 353 -14.00 14.66 2.34
C GLY A 353 -14.91 14.10 1.27
N CYS A 354 -16.20 14.37 1.33
CA CYS A 354 -17.18 13.76 0.44
C CYS A 354 -18.10 14.78 -0.22
N LYS A 355 -18.46 14.51 -1.49
CA LYS A 355 -19.55 15.12 -2.23
C LYS A 355 -20.59 14.05 -2.54
N PHE A 356 -21.87 14.38 -2.41
CA PHE A 356 -22.97 13.46 -2.65
C PHE A 356 -24.00 14.05 -3.61
N TRP A 357 -24.51 13.22 -4.53
CA TRP A 357 -25.65 13.51 -5.39
C TRP A 357 -26.83 12.67 -4.91
N ILE A 358 -27.90 13.36 -4.48
CA ILE A 358 -29.03 12.74 -3.82
C ILE A 358 -30.28 13.02 -4.66
N LYS A 359 -31.01 11.96 -5.03
CA LYS A 359 -32.27 12.02 -5.83
C LYS A 359 -32.13 12.83 -7.12
N LYS A 360 -31.02 12.63 -7.84
CA LYS A 360 -30.70 13.36 -9.07
C LYS A 360 -31.30 12.73 -10.33
N GLY A 361 -31.60 11.44 -10.31
CA GLY A 361 -32.21 10.74 -11.41
C GLY A 361 -31.28 10.39 -12.56
N GLU A 362 -31.55 10.91 -13.78
CA GLU A 362 -30.82 10.50 -14.98
C GLU A 362 -29.41 11.04 -15.05
N PHE A 363 -28.43 10.13 -15.27
CA PHE A 363 -27.01 10.45 -15.42
C PHE A 363 -26.63 10.45 -16.91
N PHE A 364 -26.00 11.53 -17.35
CA PHE A 364 -25.41 11.64 -18.69
C PHE A 364 -23.93 11.28 -18.62
N GLN A 365 -23.53 10.24 -19.35
CA GLN A 365 -22.13 9.81 -19.41
C GLN A 365 -21.36 10.60 -20.47
N ASP A 366 -20.27 11.23 -20.05
CA ASP A 366 -19.29 11.88 -20.93
C ASP A 366 -18.22 10.88 -21.35
N LEU A 367 -18.11 10.60 -22.64
CA LEU A 367 -17.12 9.71 -23.21
C LEU A 367 -15.81 10.44 -23.60
N SER A 368 -15.81 11.78 -23.55
CA SER A 368 -14.62 12.59 -23.87
C SER A 368 -13.56 12.57 -22.76
N GLY A 369 -13.96 12.21 -21.53
CA GLY A 369 -13.08 12.22 -20.36
C GLY A 369 -12.73 13.61 -19.83
N VAL A 370 -13.38 14.68 -20.34
CA VAL A 370 -13.15 16.06 -19.89
C VAL A 370 -13.79 16.30 -18.51
N ILE A 371 -14.94 15.66 -18.25
CA ILE A 371 -15.66 15.80 -16.98
C ILE A 371 -15.03 14.86 -15.93
N PRO A 372 -14.69 15.36 -14.72
CA PRO A 372 -14.16 14.51 -13.67
C PRO A 372 -15.09 13.35 -13.34
N PRO A 373 -14.55 12.14 -13.05
CA PRO A 373 -15.36 10.98 -12.78
C PRO A 373 -16.04 11.03 -11.41
N LEU A 374 -17.27 10.49 -11.38
CA LEU A 374 -18.05 10.23 -10.17
C LEU A 374 -18.20 8.73 -9.99
N TYR A 375 -18.45 8.29 -8.76
CA TYR A 375 -18.89 6.92 -8.46
C TYR A 375 -20.42 6.91 -8.47
N VAL A 376 -21.01 6.41 -9.56
CA VAL A 376 -22.46 6.45 -9.82
C VAL A 376 -23.06 5.10 -9.47
N LEU A 377 -24.18 5.10 -8.76
CA LEU A 377 -24.95 3.90 -8.45
C LEU A 377 -25.56 3.34 -9.74
N ILE A 378 -25.21 2.12 -10.05
CA ILE A 378 -25.76 1.38 -11.19
C ILE A 378 -26.69 0.31 -10.62
N PRO A 379 -28.02 0.51 -10.69
CA PRO A 379 -28.96 -0.54 -10.35
C PRO A 379 -28.95 -1.61 -11.44
N LYS A 380 -28.92 -2.87 -11.07
CA LYS A 380 -29.09 -3.95 -12.04
C LYS A 380 -30.50 -3.89 -12.61
N PRO A 381 -30.68 -4.14 -13.91
CA PRO A 381 -32.03 -4.14 -14.53
C PRO A 381 -32.91 -5.17 -13.81
N SER A 382 -33.97 -4.71 -13.13
CA SER A 382 -34.99 -5.62 -12.65
C SER A 382 -35.67 -6.27 -13.89
N HIS A 383 -36.01 -7.54 -13.81
CA HIS A 383 -36.72 -8.28 -14.88
C HIS A 383 -38.03 -7.60 -15.36
N ASN A 384 -38.44 -6.51 -14.74
CA ASN A 384 -39.59 -5.70 -15.08
C ASN A 384 -39.20 -4.34 -15.71
N GLY A 385 -38.37 -4.35 -16.72
CA GLY A 385 -38.37 -3.41 -17.86
C GLY A 385 -38.44 -1.90 -17.61
N LYS A 386 -37.94 -1.33 -16.51
CA LYS A 386 -37.62 0.11 -16.43
C LYS A 386 -36.12 0.31 -16.44
N PHE A 387 -35.58 0.34 -17.65
CA PHE A 387 -34.20 0.77 -17.85
C PHE A 387 -34.05 2.22 -17.38
N LEU A 388 -33.05 2.47 -16.50
CA LEU A 388 -32.37 3.75 -16.46
C LEU A 388 -31.80 3.93 -17.89
N LYS A 389 -32.43 4.80 -18.73
CA LYS A 389 -31.94 5.05 -20.07
C LYS A 389 -30.55 5.67 -20.00
N LEU A 390 -29.52 4.84 -20.09
CA LEU A 390 -28.20 5.31 -20.51
C LEU A 390 -28.38 5.82 -21.95
N ARG A 391 -28.58 7.11 -22.11
CA ARG A 391 -28.59 7.75 -23.42
C ARG A 391 -27.15 7.93 -23.87
N LEU A 392 -26.65 6.95 -24.63
CA LEU A 392 -25.45 7.12 -25.46
C LEU A 392 -25.84 8.06 -26.62
N THR A 393 -25.52 9.33 -26.50
CA THR A 393 -25.61 10.26 -27.66
C THR A 393 -24.27 10.26 -28.36
N LEU A 394 -24.17 9.51 -29.43
CA LEU A 394 -23.22 9.78 -30.51
C LEU A 394 -23.72 11.07 -31.19
N GLU A 395 -23.20 12.23 -30.80
CA GLU A 395 -23.33 13.41 -31.66
C GLU A 395 -22.38 13.23 -32.86
N LYS A 396 -23.01 12.93 -33.99
CA LYS A 396 -22.39 13.13 -35.30
C LYS A 396 -22.21 14.64 -35.49
N PHE A 397 -21.03 15.14 -35.27
CA PHE A 397 -20.60 16.37 -35.90
C PHE A 397 -20.43 16.11 -37.40
N LEU A 398 -21.51 16.28 -38.14
CA LEU A 398 -21.42 16.47 -39.57
C LEU A 398 -21.03 17.93 -39.83
N LEU A 399 -19.79 18.08 -40.21
CA LEU A 399 -19.27 19.23 -40.92
C LEU A 399 -20.23 19.52 -42.11
N SER A 400 -20.90 20.67 -42.09
CA SER A 400 -21.36 21.32 -43.31
C SER A 400 -20.49 22.55 -43.54
N TYR A 401 -19.52 22.39 -44.42
CA TYR A 401 -19.00 23.50 -45.16
C TYR A 401 -19.87 23.73 -46.38
N HIS A 402 -20.46 24.88 -46.42
CA HIS A 402 -20.69 25.67 -47.67
C HIS A 402 -20.39 27.13 -47.37
#